data_06150f60f84d7a47f93478979ea4f1ff
#
_entry.id   06150f60f84d7a47f93478979ea4f1ff
#
_cell.length_a   1.000
_cell.length_b   1.000
_cell.length_c   1.000
_cell.angle_alpha   90.00
_cell.angle_beta   90.00
_cell.angle_gamma   90.00
#
_symmetry.space_group_name_H-M   'P 1'
#
loop_
_entity.id
_entity.type
_entity.pdbx_description
1 polymer ?
#
loop_
_entity_poly.entity_id
_entity_poly.type
_entity_poly.pdbx_seq_one_letter_code
_entity_poly.pdbx_strand_id
1 'polypeptide(L)'
;TEIEFQLVERHKLRRRMWVEKHDALLARAHSLWAENRNFEFFYIPFSGFSFGLTHNIVDAEDTPRAPDTSDGEVMQLKALRDWLRWLPGLRKFLLARAIANSQIAEDVVGESWQLLSSQRNVLFNEMEYHLPVATALDAMEEVRHYIERHRRDIFFPFEARRTKADTGWLSPFEGEDRISIAVHCYHKDAYEFLFTHVEPIFRKSGGRPHWGK
;
A
#
# COMPACT_ATOMS: atom_id res chain seq x y z
N THR A 1 -13.06 -28.35 3.43
CA THR A 1 -11.76 -27.84 3.88
C THR A 1 -11.91 -27.44 5.33
N GLU A 2 -11.02 -27.90 6.17
CA GLU A 2 -10.99 -27.58 7.60
C GLU A 2 -9.73 -26.74 7.87
N ILE A 3 -9.86 -25.71 8.69
CA ILE A 3 -8.76 -24.83 9.09
C ILE A 3 -8.75 -24.76 10.61
N GLU A 4 -7.61 -25.03 11.21
CA GLU A 4 -7.39 -24.91 12.66
C GLU A 4 -6.56 -23.64 12.94
N PHE A 5 -7.01 -22.83 13.90
CA PHE A 5 -6.32 -21.62 14.34
C PHE A 5 -5.88 -21.76 15.79
N GLN A 6 -4.64 -21.43 16.06
CA GLN A 6 -4.16 -21.27 17.42
C GLN A 6 -4.51 -19.86 17.92
N LEU A 7 -5.19 -19.76 19.03
CA LEU A 7 -5.45 -18.48 19.69
C LEU A 7 -4.14 -17.95 20.29
N VAL A 8 -3.94 -16.65 20.12
CA VAL A 8 -2.82 -15.92 20.71
C VAL A 8 -3.34 -14.96 21.77
N GLU A 9 -2.46 -14.57 22.71
CA GLU A 9 -2.83 -13.59 23.73
C GLU A 9 -3.24 -12.26 23.11
N ARG A 10 -4.22 -11.64 23.72
CA ARG A 10 -4.70 -10.31 23.37
C ARG A 10 -3.58 -9.29 23.60
N HIS A 11 -3.35 -8.43 22.64
CA HIS A 11 -2.29 -7.42 22.71
C HIS A 11 -2.70 -6.11 22.05
N LYS A 12 -2.10 -5.04 22.51
CA LYS A 12 -2.28 -3.70 21.94
C LYS A 12 -1.20 -3.38 20.96
N LEU A 13 -1.55 -2.54 20.01
CA LEU A 13 -0.62 -2.00 19.02
C LEU A 13 -0.58 -0.48 19.13
N ARG A 14 0.60 0.08 18.89
CA ARG A 14 0.76 1.49 18.52
C ARG A 14 0.82 1.57 17.02
N ARG A 15 -0.14 2.25 16.42
CA ARG A 15 -0.19 2.58 15.00
C ARG A 15 0.33 3.98 14.78
N ARG A 16 1.31 4.13 13.87
CA ARG A 16 1.79 5.42 13.43
C ARG A 16 1.65 5.54 11.93
N MET A 17 1.15 6.68 11.47
CA MET A 17 1.05 7.02 10.06
C MET A 17 1.69 8.39 9.83
N TRP A 18 2.43 8.55 8.74
CA TRP A 18 3.05 9.81 8.33
C TRP A 18 3.14 9.88 6.81
N VAL A 19 3.34 11.11 6.31
CA VAL A 19 3.57 11.38 4.88
C VAL A 19 4.97 11.92 4.70
N GLU A 20 5.65 11.45 3.66
CA GLU A 20 6.95 11.98 3.26
C GLU A 20 7.17 11.84 1.74
N LYS A 21 8.24 12.45 1.22
CA LYS A 21 8.64 12.27 -0.18
C LYS A 21 8.92 10.80 -0.47
N HIS A 22 8.41 10.32 -1.61
CA HIS A 22 8.52 8.91 -1.98
C HIS A 22 9.96 8.41 -1.99
N ASP A 23 10.88 9.13 -2.63
CA ASP A 23 12.29 8.74 -2.71
C ASP A 23 12.95 8.64 -1.31
N ALA A 24 12.58 9.53 -0.38
CA ALA A 24 13.09 9.49 0.99
C ALA A 24 12.57 8.26 1.75
N LEU A 25 11.30 7.89 1.54
CA LEU A 25 10.73 6.69 2.14
C LEU A 25 11.36 5.42 1.56
N LEU A 26 11.53 5.34 0.23
CA LEU A 26 12.17 4.20 -0.42
C LEU A 26 13.59 3.97 0.09
N ALA A 27 14.38 5.04 0.24
CA ALA A 27 15.76 4.95 0.70
C ALA A 27 15.92 4.28 2.09
N ARG A 28 14.85 4.31 2.90
CA ARG A 28 14.84 3.72 4.25
C ARG A 28 13.83 2.60 4.46
N ALA A 29 13.13 2.17 3.41
CA ALA A 29 12.09 1.15 3.52
C ALA A 29 12.59 -0.15 4.14
N HIS A 30 13.79 -0.61 3.76
CA HIS A 30 14.38 -1.82 4.34
C HIS A 30 14.65 -1.70 5.84
N SER A 31 15.15 -0.56 6.31
CA SER A 31 15.34 -0.30 7.74
C SER A 31 14.00 -0.28 8.48
N LEU A 32 12.98 0.38 7.91
CA LEU A 32 11.65 0.41 8.48
C LEU A 32 11.02 -0.98 8.61
N TRP A 33 11.22 -1.87 7.63
CA TRP A 33 10.78 -3.28 7.73
C TRP A 33 11.56 -4.07 8.77
N ALA A 34 12.83 -3.75 9.01
CA ALA A 34 13.64 -4.43 10.01
C ALA A 34 13.32 -3.98 11.43
N GLU A 35 12.98 -2.71 11.61
CA GLU A 35 12.77 -2.06 12.92
C GLU A 35 11.34 -2.21 13.46
N ASN A 36 10.37 -2.52 12.61
CA ASN A 36 8.97 -2.55 12.98
C ASN A 36 8.38 -3.96 12.85
N ARG A 37 7.44 -4.31 13.75
CA ARG A 37 6.67 -5.54 13.65
C ARG A 37 5.91 -5.62 12.33
N ASN A 38 5.21 -4.53 11.99
CA ASN A 38 4.58 -4.34 10.68
C ASN A 38 4.95 -2.96 10.17
N PHE A 39 5.38 -2.89 8.95
CA PHE A 39 5.53 -1.67 8.19
C PHE A 39 4.99 -1.91 6.78
N GLU A 40 4.19 -0.99 6.33
CA GLU A 40 3.70 -0.89 4.96
C GLU A 40 3.74 0.57 4.52
N PHE A 41 3.81 0.78 3.22
CA PHE A 41 3.71 2.12 2.69
C PHE A 41 2.88 2.15 1.41
N PHE A 42 2.33 3.31 1.13
CA PHE A 42 1.43 3.55 0.01
C PHE A 42 1.92 4.73 -0.81
N TYR A 43 2.31 4.49 -2.06
CA TYR A 43 2.64 5.56 -2.98
C TYR A 43 1.36 6.18 -3.55
N ILE A 44 1.24 7.51 -3.48
CA ILE A 44 0.11 8.25 -4.05
C ILE A 44 0.48 8.65 -5.49
N PRO A 45 -0.15 8.06 -6.53
CA PRO A 45 0.21 8.31 -7.92
C PRO A 45 0.17 9.80 -8.28
N PHE A 46 1.16 10.26 -9.04
CA PHE A 46 1.34 11.64 -9.51
C PHE A 46 1.65 12.67 -8.42
N SER A 47 1.82 12.28 -7.17
CA SER A 47 2.11 13.23 -6.08
C SER A 47 3.60 13.41 -5.81
N GLY A 48 4.38 12.35 -6.00
CA GLY A 48 5.76 12.26 -5.51
C GLY A 48 5.86 12.01 -4.00
N PHE A 49 4.74 11.65 -3.35
CA PHE A 49 4.67 11.36 -1.93
C PHE A 49 4.15 9.95 -1.66
N SER A 50 4.56 9.44 -0.52
CA SER A 50 4.01 8.21 0.07
C SER A 50 3.61 8.46 1.51
N PHE A 51 2.68 7.66 2.00
CA PHE A 51 2.46 7.56 3.43
C PHE A 51 2.94 6.21 3.94
N GLY A 52 3.66 6.25 5.06
CA GLY A 52 4.13 5.07 5.78
C GLY A 52 3.21 4.77 6.94
N LEU A 53 3.07 3.49 7.24
CA LEU A 53 2.23 2.98 8.31
C LEU A 53 2.97 1.89 9.08
N THR A 54 3.09 2.05 10.41
CA THR A 54 3.70 1.05 11.29
C THR A 54 2.73 0.58 12.35
N HIS A 55 2.88 -0.69 12.76
CA HIS A 55 2.22 -1.25 13.93
C HIS A 55 3.24 -1.99 14.78
N ASN A 56 3.37 -1.59 16.05
CA ASN A 56 4.25 -2.23 17.01
C ASN A 56 3.49 -2.60 18.29
N ILE A 57 3.81 -3.75 18.88
CA ILE A 57 3.22 -4.15 20.15
C ILE A 57 3.69 -3.19 21.23
N VAL A 58 2.75 -2.74 22.05
CA VAL A 58 3.03 -1.84 23.18
C VAL A 58 2.19 -2.24 24.39
N ASP A 59 2.73 -1.94 25.58
CA ASP A 59 1.99 -1.96 26.84
C ASP A 59 1.71 -0.51 27.25
N ALA A 60 0.60 0.02 26.76
CA ALA A 60 0.19 1.41 26.98
C ALA A 60 -1.33 1.54 27.00
N GLU A 61 -1.84 2.63 27.53
CA GLU A 61 -3.26 2.93 27.54
C GLU A 61 -3.77 3.29 26.14
N ASP A 62 -5.04 2.99 25.88
CA ASP A 62 -5.70 3.33 24.62
C ASP A 62 -5.76 4.85 24.43
N THR A 63 -5.50 5.27 23.21
CA THR A 63 -5.66 6.67 22.83
C THR A 63 -6.90 6.86 21.94
N PRO A 64 -7.58 8.02 22.03
CA PRO A 64 -8.69 8.32 21.12
C PRO A 64 -8.25 8.21 19.66
N ARG A 65 -9.05 7.53 18.84
CA ARG A 65 -8.85 7.41 17.40
C ARG A 65 -9.96 8.14 16.67
N ALA A 66 -9.58 8.96 15.69
CA ALA A 66 -10.55 9.53 14.75
C ALA A 66 -11.24 8.42 13.92
N PRO A 67 -12.48 8.64 13.46
CA PRO A 67 -13.12 7.73 12.51
C PRO A 67 -12.26 7.49 11.27
N ASP A 68 -12.32 6.29 10.71
CA ASP A 68 -11.63 5.96 9.46
C ASP A 68 -12.26 6.73 8.29
N THR A 69 -11.47 7.58 7.65
CA THR A 69 -11.87 8.43 6.52
C THR A 69 -11.28 7.96 5.18
N SER A 70 -10.59 6.82 5.16
CA SER A 70 -9.82 6.33 4.00
C SER A 70 -10.64 6.23 2.71
N ASP A 71 -11.87 5.74 2.77
CA ASP A 71 -12.78 5.68 1.62
C ASP A 71 -13.10 7.09 1.07
N GLY A 72 -13.33 8.05 1.96
CA GLY A 72 -13.57 9.45 1.60
C GLY A 72 -12.36 10.09 0.93
N GLU A 73 -11.16 9.81 1.44
CA GLU A 73 -9.90 10.32 0.87
C GLU A 73 -9.65 9.76 -0.54
N VAL A 74 -9.87 8.46 -0.73
CA VAL A 74 -9.78 7.83 -2.05
C VAL A 74 -10.78 8.45 -3.04
N MET A 75 -12.02 8.74 -2.59
CA MET A 75 -13.02 9.40 -3.44
C MET A 75 -12.69 10.85 -3.73
N GLN A 76 -11.99 11.56 -2.85
CA GLN A 76 -11.44 12.90 -3.14
C GLN A 76 -10.36 12.84 -4.21
N LEU A 77 -9.45 11.85 -4.17
CA LEU A 77 -8.47 11.63 -5.23
C LEU A 77 -9.15 11.36 -6.58
N LYS A 78 -10.24 10.58 -6.59
CA LYS A 78 -11.07 10.36 -7.77
C LYS A 78 -11.67 11.66 -8.31
N ALA A 79 -12.29 12.45 -7.44
CA ALA A 79 -12.91 13.72 -7.84
C ALA A 79 -11.88 14.69 -8.45
N LEU A 80 -10.68 14.78 -7.85
CA LEU A 80 -9.59 15.58 -8.37
C LEU A 80 -9.11 15.07 -9.74
N ARG A 81 -8.99 13.74 -9.93
CA ARG A 81 -8.69 13.13 -11.22
C ARG A 81 -9.74 13.51 -12.28
N ASP A 82 -11.01 13.34 -11.96
CA ASP A 82 -12.11 13.56 -12.91
C ASP A 82 -12.22 15.03 -13.31
N TRP A 83 -12.05 15.94 -12.36
CA TRP A 83 -12.10 17.39 -12.60
C TRP A 83 -10.91 17.89 -13.41
N LEU A 84 -9.69 17.38 -13.13
CA LEU A 84 -8.47 17.83 -13.79
C LEU A 84 -7.95 16.85 -14.87
N ARG A 85 -8.82 15.99 -15.40
CA ARG A 85 -8.42 14.95 -16.38
C ARG A 85 -7.69 15.50 -17.61
N TRP A 86 -8.03 16.73 -18.03
CA TRP A 86 -7.44 17.40 -19.18
C TRP A 86 -6.19 18.22 -18.84
N LEU A 87 -5.91 18.44 -17.57
CA LEU A 87 -4.80 19.28 -17.07
C LEU A 87 -3.89 18.48 -16.11
N PRO A 88 -3.19 17.43 -16.60
CA PRO A 88 -2.45 16.51 -15.74
C PRO A 88 -1.31 17.19 -14.97
N GLY A 89 -0.67 18.20 -15.55
CA GLY A 89 0.37 18.98 -14.86
C GLY A 89 -0.18 19.77 -13.68
N LEU A 90 -1.35 20.38 -13.86
CA LEU A 90 -2.03 21.11 -12.78
C LEU A 90 -2.50 20.15 -11.68
N ARG A 91 -3.04 18.96 -12.06
CA ARG A 91 -3.41 17.92 -11.11
C ARG A 91 -2.22 17.51 -10.25
N LYS A 92 -1.08 17.19 -10.88
CA LYS A 92 0.16 16.84 -10.19
C LYS A 92 0.60 17.92 -9.21
N PHE A 93 0.62 19.16 -9.63
CA PHE A 93 1.00 20.31 -8.80
C PHE A 93 0.07 20.48 -7.60
N LEU A 94 -1.25 20.49 -7.82
CA LEU A 94 -2.25 20.68 -6.76
C LEU A 94 -2.23 19.51 -5.76
N LEU A 95 -2.13 18.27 -6.26
CA LEU A 95 -2.06 17.07 -5.43
C LEU A 95 -0.81 17.09 -4.56
N ALA A 96 0.36 17.33 -5.16
CA ALA A 96 1.63 17.39 -4.42
C ALA A 96 1.59 18.51 -3.36
N ARG A 97 1.03 19.68 -3.68
CA ARG A 97 0.88 20.79 -2.73
C ARG A 97 -0.10 20.46 -1.60
N ALA A 98 -1.24 19.83 -1.92
CA ALA A 98 -2.23 19.43 -0.92
C ALA A 98 -1.62 18.43 0.06
N ILE A 99 -0.92 17.42 -0.45
CA ILE A 99 -0.28 16.39 0.39
C ILE A 99 0.88 16.98 1.19
N ALA A 100 1.74 17.82 0.61
CA ALA A 100 2.83 18.46 1.33
C ALA A 100 2.35 19.36 2.48
N ASN A 101 1.16 19.93 2.35
CA ASN A 101 0.54 20.78 3.38
C ASN A 101 -0.40 19.98 4.31
N SER A 102 -0.64 18.71 4.01
CA SER A 102 -1.48 17.86 4.87
C SER A 102 -0.73 17.51 6.15
N GLN A 103 -1.45 17.57 7.27
CA GLN A 103 -0.98 17.05 8.55
C GLN A 103 -1.44 15.58 8.70
N ILE A 104 -1.26 14.77 7.65
CA ILE A 104 -1.58 13.35 7.74
C ILE A 104 -0.53 12.72 8.66
N ALA A 105 -0.85 12.69 9.92
CA ALA A 105 -0.08 11.99 10.95
C ALA A 105 -1.06 11.36 11.93
N GLU A 106 -0.88 10.09 12.21
CA GLU A 106 -1.62 9.37 13.23
C GLU A 106 -0.62 8.72 14.19
N ASP A 107 -0.87 8.82 15.48
CA ASP A 107 -0.13 8.10 16.52
C ASP A 107 -1.13 7.66 17.57
N VAL A 108 -1.62 6.42 17.45
CA VAL A 108 -2.70 5.88 18.28
C VAL A 108 -2.32 4.52 18.84
N VAL A 109 -2.83 4.26 20.05
CA VAL A 109 -2.73 2.96 20.73
C VAL A 109 -4.13 2.38 20.85
N GLY A 110 -4.27 1.10 20.57
CA GLY A 110 -5.54 0.39 20.70
C GLY A 110 -5.39 -1.12 20.51
N GLU A 111 -6.48 -1.82 20.62
CA GLU A 111 -6.54 -3.26 20.44
C GLU A 111 -6.10 -3.65 19.01
N SER A 112 -5.29 -4.71 18.91
CA SER A 112 -4.72 -5.14 17.62
C SER A 112 -5.79 -5.41 16.55
N TRP A 113 -6.90 -6.03 16.91
CA TRP A 113 -8.00 -6.32 15.98
C TRP A 113 -8.72 -5.07 15.48
N GLN A 114 -8.76 -4.00 16.26
CA GLN A 114 -9.36 -2.72 15.86
C GLN A 114 -8.45 -1.92 14.93
N LEU A 115 -7.14 -1.96 15.17
CA LEU A 115 -6.17 -1.20 14.39
C LEU A 115 -5.79 -1.88 13.07
N LEU A 116 -5.86 -3.22 13.01
CA LEU A 116 -5.53 -4.01 11.81
C LEU A 116 -6.73 -4.27 10.90
N SER A 117 -7.95 -3.98 11.35
CA SER A 117 -9.16 -4.11 10.53
C SER A 117 -9.65 -2.76 10.05
N SER A 118 -10.04 -2.67 8.79
CA SER A 118 -10.70 -1.51 8.20
C SER A 118 -11.87 -1.96 7.35
N GLN A 119 -12.96 -1.20 7.39
CA GLN A 119 -14.07 -1.40 6.47
C GLN A 119 -13.77 -0.66 5.18
N ARG A 120 -13.87 -1.36 4.04
CA ARG A 120 -13.67 -0.79 2.71
C ARG A 120 -14.94 -0.92 1.89
N ASN A 121 -15.53 0.21 1.52
CA ASN A 121 -16.76 0.25 0.73
C ASN A 121 -16.51 0.67 -0.72
N VAL A 122 -15.33 1.24 -1.02
CA VAL A 122 -14.97 1.61 -2.39
C VAL A 122 -14.51 0.36 -3.14
N LEU A 123 -15.21 0.04 -4.24
CA LEU A 123 -14.89 -1.10 -5.08
C LEU A 123 -13.72 -0.77 -6.03
N PHE A 124 -12.81 -1.72 -6.18
CA PHE A 124 -11.64 -1.62 -7.05
C PHE A 124 -11.28 -2.98 -7.66
N ASN A 125 -10.54 -2.95 -8.75
CA ASN A 125 -9.81 -4.10 -9.28
C ASN A 125 -8.37 -4.01 -8.77
N GLU A 126 -7.78 -5.13 -8.42
CA GLU A 126 -6.47 -5.20 -7.81
C GLU A 126 -5.64 -6.31 -8.44
N MET A 127 -4.34 -6.08 -8.54
CA MET A 127 -3.33 -7.09 -8.79
C MET A 127 -2.26 -6.97 -7.72
N GLU A 128 -1.99 -8.08 -7.03
CA GLU A 128 -0.91 -8.16 -6.05
C GLU A 128 0.07 -9.27 -6.42
N TYR A 129 1.36 -8.96 -6.36
CA TYR A 129 2.46 -9.89 -6.55
C TYR A 129 3.42 -9.84 -5.38
N HIS A 130 3.98 -11.00 -5.04
CA HIS A 130 4.96 -11.17 -3.97
C HIS A 130 6.34 -11.37 -4.61
N LEU A 131 7.19 -10.33 -4.53
CA LEU A 131 8.48 -10.28 -5.20
C LEU A 131 9.63 -10.56 -4.23
N PRO A 132 10.75 -11.15 -4.72
CA PRO A 132 11.97 -11.23 -3.92
C PRO A 132 12.38 -9.85 -3.40
N VAL A 133 12.85 -9.78 -2.15
CA VAL A 133 13.21 -8.51 -1.48
C VAL A 133 14.20 -7.69 -2.32
N ALA A 134 15.11 -8.36 -3.03
CA ALA A 134 16.15 -7.71 -3.83
C ALA A 134 15.64 -6.98 -5.08
N THR A 135 14.49 -7.38 -5.63
CA THR A 135 13.97 -6.84 -6.91
C THR A 135 12.67 -6.07 -6.77
N ALA A 136 12.02 -6.15 -5.60
CA ALA A 136 10.67 -5.66 -5.42
C ALA A 136 10.55 -4.14 -5.59
N LEU A 137 11.45 -3.35 -4.98
CA LEU A 137 11.35 -1.89 -5.04
C LEU A 137 11.66 -1.36 -6.45
N ASP A 138 12.61 -1.97 -7.17
CA ASP A 138 12.88 -1.62 -8.56
C ASP A 138 11.68 -1.95 -9.46
N ALA A 139 11.03 -3.08 -9.24
CA ALA A 139 9.82 -3.46 -9.97
C ALA A 139 8.65 -2.50 -9.66
N MET A 140 8.50 -2.07 -8.41
CA MET A 140 7.50 -1.06 -8.03
C MET A 140 7.75 0.26 -8.75
N GLU A 141 9.01 0.71 -8.81
CA GLU A 141 9.38 1.93 -9.52
C GLU A 141 9.15 1.83 -11.02
N GLU A 142 9.40 0.68 -11.65
CA GLU A 142 9.08 0.46 -13.05
C GLU A 142 7.59 0.56 -13.31
N VAL A 143 6.75 -0.06 -12.45
CA VAL A 143 5.29 0.05 -12.52
C VAL A 143 4.82 1.50 -12.31
N ARG A 144 5.38 2.21 -11.32
CA ARG A 144 5.09 3.61 -11.07
C ARG A 144 5.36 4.47 -12.29
N HIS A 145 6.55 4.33 -12.90
CA HIS A 145 6.93 5.07 -14.10
C HIS A 145 6.00 4.76 -15.28
N TYR A 146 5.65 3.49 -15.49
CA TYR A 146 4.69 3.11 -16.52
C TYR A 146 3.34 3.80 -16.30
N ILE A 147 2.79 3.72 -15.09
CA ILE A 147 1.48 4.29 -14.77
C ILE A 147 1.51 5.82 -14.92
N GLU A 148 2.50 6.51 -14.39
CA GLU A 148 2.59 7.96 -14.49
C GLU A 148 2.77 8.47 -15.92
N ARG A 149 3.35 7.65 -16.80
CA ARG A 149 3.51 7.98 -18.22
C ARG A 149 2.27 7.67 -19.04
N HIS A 150 1.59 6.55 -18.80
CA HIS A 150 0.58 5.99 -19.69
C HIS A 150 -0.84 5.93 -19.12
N ARG A 151 -1.00 5.94 -17.78
CA ARG A 151 -2.28 5.71 -17.11
C ARG A 151 -2.65 6.86 -16.18
N ARG A 152 -2.96 7.99 -16.78
CA ARG A 152 -3.36 9.21 -16.05
C ARG A 152 -4.69 9.07 -15.30
N ASP A 153 -5.43 8.05 -15.59
CA ASP A 153 -6.70 7.68 -14.94
C ASP A 153 -6.50 7.03 -13.57
N ILE A 154 -5.33 6.47 -13.27
CA ILE A 154 -5.07 5.84 -11.98
C ILE A 154 -4.94 6.90 -10.88
N PHE A 155 -5.57 6.64 -9.75
CA PHE A 155 -5.56 7.49 -8.56
C PHE A 155 -5.43 6.71 -7.25
N PHE A 156 -5.71 5.40 -7.25
CA PHE A 156 -5.50 4.56 -6.08
C PHE A 156 -4.02 4.48 -5.72
N PRO A 157 -3.69 4.55 -4.42
CA PRO A 157 -2.33 4.32 -3.96
C PRO A 157 -1.84 2.90 -4.28
N PHE A 158 -0.54 2.75 -4.52
CA PHE A 158 0.15 1.45 -4.60
C PHE A 158 0.63 1.06 -3.21
N GLU A 159 0.38 -0.15 -2.82
CA GLU A 159 0.78 -0.67 -1.52
C GLU A 159 2.04 -1.52 -1.64
N ALA A 160 2.96 -1.38 -0.67
CA ALA A 160 4.10 -2.26 -0.51
C ALA A 160 4.27 -2.67 0.96
N ARG A 161 4.37 -3.99 1.21
CA ARG A 161 4.57 -4.57 2.54
C ARG A 161 5.47 -5.78 2.47
N ARG A 162 6.32 -5.98 3.49
CA ARG A 162 7.17 -7.17 3.58
C ARG A 162 6.48 -8.25 4.39
N THR A 163 6.50 -9.46 3.87
CA THR A 163 6.04 -10.68 4.54
C THR A 163 7.22 -11.63 4.70
N LYS A 164 7.34 -12.22 5.89
CA LYS A 164 8.38 -13.21 6.18
C LYS A 164 8.11 -14.52 5.47
N ALA A 165 9.18 -15.25 5.20
CA ALA A 165 9.14 -16.60 4.70
C ALA A 165 8.32 -17.53 5.62
N ASP A 166 7.68 -18.50 5.01
CA ASP A 166 7.02 -19.61 5.68
C ASP A 166 7.39 -20.96 5.05
N THR A 167 6.79 -22.04 5.52
CA THR A 167 7.03 -23.41 5.07
C THR A 167 5.82 -24.04 4.38
N GLY A 168 4.83 -23.24 4.02
CA GLY A 168 3.62 -23.70 3.37
C GLY A 168 3.86 -24.04 1.89
N TRP A 169 3.57 -25.26 1.45
CA TRP A 169 3.84 -25.73 0.08
C TRP A 169 3.20 -24.88 -1.03
N LEU A 170 2.03 -24.32 -0.76
CA LEU A 170 1.34 -23.46 -1.72
C LEU A 170 1.45 -21.97 -1.36
N SER A 171 2.25 -21.64 -0.33
CA SER A 171 2.45 -20.24 0.05
C SER A 171 3.29 -19.51 -0.98
N PRO A 172 2.90 -18.30 -1.38
CA PRO A 172 3.76 -17.46 -2.20
C PRO A 172 5.04 -17.00 -1.47
N PHE A 173 5.12 -17.22 -0.14
CA PHE A 173 6.24 -16.86 0.73
C PHE A 173 7.11 -18.07 1.11
N GLU A 174 6.86 -19.25 0.53
CA GLU A 174 7.67 -20.43 0.81
C GLU A 174 9.14 -20.16 0.49
N GLY A 175 9.99 -20.38 1.50
CA GLY A 175 11.45 -20.41 1.39
C GLY A 175 12.16 -19.06 1.47
N GLU A 176 11.49 -17.92 1.25
CA GLU A 176 12.13 -16.61 1.30
C GLU A 176 11.17 -15.48 1.70
N ASP A 177 11.71 -14.44 2.36
CA ASP A 177 10.99 -13.20 2.59
C ASP A 177 10.66 -12.52 1.27
N ARG A 178 9.44 -11.99 1.14
CA ARG A 178 9.01 -11.27 -0.06
C ARG A 178 8.37 -9.93 0.27
N ILE A 179 8.41 -9.02 -0.69
CA ILE A 179 7.65 -7.79 -0.64
C ILE A 179 6.42 -7.96 -1.53
N SER A 180 5.25 -7.81 -0.93
CA SER A 180 3.98 -7.77 -1.63
C SER A 180 3.76 -6.37 -2.17
N ILE A 181 3.47 -6.27 -3.47
CA ILE A 181 3.14 -5.00 -4.14
C ILE A 181 1.76 -5.14 -4.74
N ALA A 182 0.84 -4.28 -4.29
CA ALA A 182 -0.53 -4.22 -4.79
C ALA A 182 -0.75 -2.95 -5.62
N VAL A 183 -1.33 -3.13 -6.80
CA VAL A 183 -1.70 -2.07 -7.73
C VAL A 183 -3.21 -2.11 -7.94
N HIS A 184 -3.85 -0.97 -7.74
CA HIS A 184 -5.30 -0.86 -7.77
C HIS A 184 -5.78 0.04 -8.90
N CYS A 185 -6.97 -0.24 -9.43
CA CYS A 185 -7.71 0.69 -10.26
C CYS A 185 -9.21 0.69 -9.89
N TYR A 186 -9.89 1.79 -10.18
CA TYR A 186 -11.31 1.90 -9.87
C TYR A 186 -12.12 0.84 -10.64
N HIS A 187 -13.09 0.21 -10.00
CA HIS A 187 -13.83 -0.93 -10.56
C HIS A 187 -14.53 -0.66 -11.91
N LYS A 188 -14.76 0.62 -12.25
CA LYS A 188 -15.36 1.05 -13.53
C LYS A 188 -14.34 1.51 -14.56
N ASP A 189 -13.06 1.59 -14.21
CA ASP A 189 -11.99 1.96 -15.13
C ASP A 189 -11.43 0.71 -15.84
N ALA A 190 -10.82 0.89 -16.99
CA ALA A 190 -10.17 -0.20 -17.73
C ALA A 190 -9.02 -0.80 -16.92
N TYR A 191 -9.06 -2.10 -16.66
CA TYR A 191 -8.12 -2.82 -15.79
C TYR A 191 -7.15 -3.74 -16.54
N GLU A 192 -7.32 -3.90 -17.85
CA GLU A 192 -6.53 -4.84 -18.68
C GLU A 192 -5.03 -4.54 -18.62
N PHE A 193 -4.63 -3.29 -18.35
CA PHE A 193 -3.23 -2.91 -18.20
C PHE A 193 -2.53 -3.65 -17.05
N LEU A 194 -3.28 -4.09 -16.03
CA LEU A 194 -2.73 -4.89 -14.94
C LEU A 194 -2.10 -6.17 -15.52
N PHE A 195 -2.79 -6.84 -16.44
CA PHE A 195 -2.31 -8.07 -17.07
C PHE A 195 -1.33 -7.82 -18.24
N THR A 196 -1.54 -6.75 -19.01
CA THR A 196 -0.75 -6.52 -20.22
C THR A 196 0.57 -5.79 -19.97
N HIS A 197 0.68 -5.05 -18.85
CA HIS A 197 1.85 -4.22 -18.56
C HIS A 197 2.41 -4.41 -17.15
N VAL A 198 1.56 -4.46 -16.12
CA VAL A 198 2.03 -4.59 -14.73
C VAL A 198 2.51 -6.01 -14.45
N GLU A 199 1.72 -7.01 -14.78
CA GLU A 199 2.07 -8.42 -14.56
C GLU A 199 3.41 -8.82 -15.22
N PRO A 200 3.71 -8.48 -16.48
CA PRO A 200 5.01 -8.77 -17.07
C PRO A 200 6.20 -8.19 -16.30
N ILE A 201 6.06 -6.99 -15.73
CA ILE A 201 7.10 -6.38 -14.87
C ILE A 201 7.30 -7.23 -13.62
N PHE A 202 6.24 -7.59 -12.95
CA PHE A 202 6.33 -8.39 -11.72
C PHE A 202 6.87 -9.79 -11.99
N ARG A 203 6.45 -10.44 -13.07
CA ARG A 203 6.92 -11.79 -13.44
C ARG A 203 8.41 -11.81 -13.78
N LYS A 204 8.89 -10.85 -14.59
CA LYS A 204 10.33 -10.77 -14.92
C LYS A 204 11.20 -10.52 -13.68
N SER A 205 10.64 -9.90 -12.63
CA SER A 205 11.31 -9.64 -11.37
C SER A 205 11.20 -10.79 -10.36
N GLY A 206 10.73 -11.98 -10.78
CA GLY A 206 10.61 -13.17 -9.95
C GLY A 206 9.38 -13.18 -9.03
N GLY A 207 8.38 -12.37 -9.34
CA GLY A 207 7.15 -12.28 -8.56
C GLY A 207 6.27 -13.51 -8.66
N ARG A 208 5.64 -13.87 -7.56
CA ARG A 208 4.57 -14.89 -7.45
C ARG A 208 3.22 -14.18 -7.27
N PRO A 209 2.17 -14.54 -8.02
CA PRO A 209 0.88 -13.88 -7.90
C PRO A 209 0.20 -14.20 -6.57
N HIS A 210 -0.57 -13.24 -6.06
CA HIS A 210 -1.52 -13.49 -4.98
C HIS A 210 -2.69 -14.34 -5.51
N TRP A 211 -3.04 -15.41 -4.82
CA TRP A 211 -4.03 -16.39 -5.31
C TRP A 211 -5.48 -15.89 -5.34
N GLY A 212 -5.79 -14.83 -4.64
CA GLY A 212 -7.15 -14.30 -4.49
C GLY A 212 -7.36 -12.89 -5.05
N LYS A 213 -6.38 -12.36 -5.82
CA LYS A 213 -6.44 -10.97 -6.31
C LYS A 213 -6.03 -10.88 -7.76
#